data_d229dab26d34bf7a51f3fda86a40048d
#
_entry.id   d229dab26d34bf7a51f3fda86a40048d
#
_cell.length_a   1.000
_cell.length_b   1.000
_cell.length_c   1.000
_cell.angle_alpha   90.00
_cell.angle_beta   90.00
_cell.angle_gamma   90.00
#
_symmetry.space_group_name_H-M   'P 1'
#
loop_
_entity.id
_entity.type
_entity.pdbx_description
1 polymer ?
#
loop_
_entity_poly.entity_id
_entity_poly.type
_entity_poly.pdbx_seq_one_letter_code
_entity_poly.pdbx_strand_id
1 'polypeptide(L)'
;YYSTSNVKNRLLIIFNKNGIQTMQKSAIYPPVYVLGNGQLGRMLRYAGAPLDIEVLPLAFDAPVFELPSNSIITAEIERWTQTPLTELLGNHPNFVNLNVFGTTADRFTQKSLLDKLQLPTAPWQLLSSKAQWDEVFSQVGKKVVVKRRTGGYDGRGQWIVTQENRAQITDDLFGEVIAEKFIPFDGEVSLVGARFKNGETRFYPVTHN
;
A
#
# COMPACT_ATOMS: atom_id res chain seq x y z
N TYR A 1 18.65 -12.32 -24.39
CA TYR A 1 17.92 -13.36 -25.09
C TYR A 1 16.82 -13.85 -24.16
N TYR A 2 15.60 -13.36 -24.34
CA TYR A 2 14.41 -13.88 -23.68
C TYR A 2 13.79 -14.93 -24.59
N SER A 3 13.78 -16.16 -24.15
CA SER A 3 13.01 -17.24 -24.75
C SER A 3 11.53 -16.98 -24.48
N THR A 4 10.79 -16.58 -25.50
CA THR A 4 9.33 -16.52 -25.48
C THR A 4 8.81 -17.94 -25.59
N SER A 5 8.49 -18.57 -24.45
CA SER A 5 7.67 -19.78 -24.46
C SER A 5 6.25 -19.38 -24.90
N ASN A 6 5.87 -19.88 -26.07
CA ASN A 6 4.56 -19.75 -26.70
C ASN A 6 3.44 -20.14 -25.71
N VAL A 7 2.77 -19.18 -25.12
CA VAL A 7 1.46 -19.38 -24.50
C VAL A 7 0.45 -19.41 -25.65
N LYS A 8 0.11 -20.61 -26.12
CA LYS A 8 -0.94 -20.81 -27.12
C LYS A 8 -2.28 -20.37 -26.51
N ASN A 9 -2.83 -19.27 -27.02
CA ASN A 9 -4.23 -18.91 -26.84
C ASN A 9 -5.09 -20.08 -27.28
N ARG A 10 -5.64 -20.86 -26.35
CA ARG A 10 -6.65 -21.86 -26.67
C ARG A 10 -8.01 -21.16 -26.78
N LEU A 11 -8.38 -20.89 -28.01
CA LEU A 11 -9.73 -20.53 -28.38
C LEU A 11 -10.57 -21.81 -28.31
N LEU A 12 -11.43 -21.98 -27.31
CA LEU A 12 -12.36 -23.07 -27.22
C LEU A 12 -13.67 -22.66 -27.92
N ILE A 13 -13.87 -23.11 -29.16
CA ILE A 13 -15.14 -22.89 -29.88
C ILE A 13 -16.02 -24.12 -29.59
N ILE A 14 -17.09 -23.91 -28.85
CA ILE A 14 -18.10 -24.96 -28.60
C ILE A 14 -19.25 -24.70 -29.59
N PHE A 15 -19.44 -25.62 -30.53
CA PHE A 15 -20.61 -25.64 -31.39
C PHE A 15 -21.69 -26.51 -30.76
N ASN A 16 -22.86 -25.96 -30.58
CA ASN A 16 -24.04 -26.74 -30.26
C ASN A 16 -25.10 -26.59 -31.36
N LYS A 17 -26.12 -27.44 -31.39
CA LYS A 17 -27.12 -27.55 -32.46
C LYS A 17 -27.99 -26.31 -32.66
N ASN A 18 -27.86 -25.27 -31.85
CA ASN A 18 -28.72 -24.08 -31.86
C ASN A 18 -27.99 -22.73 -32.16
N GLY A 19 -26.81 -22.75 -32.79
CA GLY A 19 -26.14 -21.55 -33.22
C GLY A 19 -24.98 -21.10 -32.32
N ILE A 20 -24.32 -20.03 -32.71
CA ILE A 20 -23.11 -19.49 -32.11
C ILE A 20 -23.38 -19.08 -30.64
N GLN A 21 -22.84 -19.83 -29.69
CA GLN A 21 -22.74 -19.36 -28.31
C GLN A 21 -21.50 -18.48 -28.16
N THR A 22 -21.70 -17.32 -27.53
CA THR A 22 -20.69 -16.34 -27.22
C THR A 22 -19.50 -16.99 -26.53
N MET A 23 -18.33 -16.75 -27.08
CA MET A 23 -17.05 -17.19 -26.53
C MET A 23 -16.85 -16.60 -25.12
N GLN A 24 -17.00 -17.39 -24.07
CA GLN A 24 -16.38 -17.05 -22.81
C GLN A 24 -14.88 -17.30 -22.96
N LYS A 25 -14.10 -16.24 -23.05
CA LYS A 25 -12.64 -16.29 -22.94
C LYS A 25 -12.36 -16.84 -21.53
N SER A 26 -11.99 -18.10 -21.41
CA SER A 26 -11.52 -18.63 -20.12
C SER A 26 -10.30 -17.81 -19.73
N ALA A 27 -10.45 -16.95 -18.73
CA ALA A 27 -9.33 -16.19 -18.19
C ALA A 27 -8.28 -17.18 -17.68
N ILE A 28 -7.05 -17.07 -18.21
CA ILE A 28 -5.92 -17.93 -17.80
C ILE A 28 -5.56 -17.68 -16.34
N TYR A 29 -5.82 -16.47 -15.87
CA TYR A 29 -5.53 -16.01 -14.52
C TYR A 29 -6.82 -15.74 -13.74
N PRO A 30 -6.81 -15.95 -12.41
CA PRO A 30 -7.92 -15.56 -11.56
C PRO A 30 -8.12 -14.04 -11.61
N PRO A 31 -9.37 -13.56 -11.45
CA PRO A 31 -9.64 -12.12 -11.36
C PRO A 31 -8.99 -11.52 -10.11
N VAL A 32 -8.50 -10.30 -10.25
CA VAL A 32 -7.89 -9.53 -9.16
C VAL A 32 -8.83 -8.39 -8.76
N TYR A 33 -9.40 -8.48 -7.57
CA TYR A 33 -10.22 -7.41 -7.00
C TYR A 33 -9.34 -6.48 -6.15
N VAL A 34 -9.46 -5.18 -6.39
CA VAL A 34 -8.67 -4.16 -5.70
C VAL A 34 -9.58 -3.30 -4.86
N LEU A 35 -9.41 -3.30 -3.54
CA LEU A 35 -10.05 -2.34 -2.67
C LEU A 35 -9.54 -0.93 -2.94
N GLY A 36 -10.44 -0.07 -3.37
CA GLY A 36 -10.17 1.26 -3.87
C GLY A 36 -10.30 1.34 -5.40
N ASN A 37 -10.93 2.41 -5.85
CA ASN A 37 -11.15 2.69 -7.29
C ASN A 37 -10.53 4.04 -7.70
N GLY A 38 -9.55 4.50 -6.95
CA GLY A 38 -8.81 5.72 -7.21
C GLY A 38 -7.81 5.59 -8.36
N GLN A 39 -6.79 6.41 -8.34
CA GLN A 39 -5.80 6.46 -9.41
C GLN A 39 -4.98 5.17 -9.49
N LEU A 40 -4.52 4.65 -8.34
CA LEU A 40 -3.67 3.46 -8.31
C LEU A 40 -4.44 2.21 -8.74
N GLY A 41 -5.70 2.06 -8.32
CA GLY A 41 -6.56 0.96 -8.77
C GLY A 41 -6.75 0.97 -10.28
N ARG A 42 -6.95 2.15 -10.89
CA ARG A 42 -7.02 2.30 -12.35
C ARG A 42 -5.69 1.96 -13.02
N MET A 43 -4.56 2.39 -12.46
CA MET A 43 -3.24 2.05 -13.00
C MET A 43 -2.98 0.54 -12.95
N LEU A 44 -3.38 -0.14 -11.87
CA LEU A 44 -3.30 -1.61 -11.78
C LEU A 44 -4.15 -2.28 -12.87
N ARG A 45 -5.36 -1.79 -13.13
CA ARG A 45 -6.21 -2.28 -14.22
C ARG A 45 -5.54 -2.13 -15.59
N TYR A 46 -4.93 -0.98 -15.85
CA TYR A 46 -4.20 -0.76 -17.12
C TYR A 46 -2.96 -1.65 -17.23
N ALA A 47 -2.27 -1.90 -16.13
CA ALA A 47 -1.11 -2.78 -16.12
C ALA A 47 -1.49 -4.27 -16.30
N GLY A 48 -2.65 -4.69 -15.80
CA GLY A 48 -3.16 -6.05 -15.95
C GLY A 48 -3.64 -6.38 -17.38
N ALA A 49 -4.22 -5.40 -18.08
CA ALA A 49 -4.84 -5.61 -19.39
C ALA A 49 -3.92 -6.26 -20.44
N PRO A 50 -2.68 -5.80 -20.67
CA PRO A 50 -1.76 -6.43 -21.63
C PRO A 50 -1.28 -7.81 -21.22
N LEU A 51 -1.50 -8.21 -19.96
CA LEU A 51 -1.14 -9.51 -19.39
C LEU A 51 -2.31 -10.51 -19.39
N ASP A 52 -3.46 -10.12 -19.94
CA ASP A 52 -4.72 -10.88 -19.85
C ASP A 52 -5.17 -11.14 -18.39
N ILE A 53 -4.78 -10.25 -17.46
CA ILE A 53 -5.22 -10.29 -16.07
C ILE A 53 -6.40 -9.32 -15.91
N GLU A 54 -7.55 -9.85 -15.50
CA GLU A 54 -8.71 -9.03 -15.18
C GLU A 54 -8.51 -8.37 -13.81
N VAL A 55 -8.37 -7.05 -13.78
CA VAL A 55 -8.21 -6.26 -12.54
C VAL A 55 -9.44 -5.39 -12.37
N LEU A 56 -10.11 -5.53 -11.23
CA LEU A 56 -11.42 -4.94 -10.90
C LEU A 56 -11.28 -4.03 -9.65
N PRO A 57 -10.96 -2.74 -9.83
CA PRO A 57 -11.00 -1.78 -8.73
C PRO A 57 -12.42 -1.56 -8.23
N LEU A 58 -12.62 -1.59 -6.92
CA LEU A 58 -13.91 -1.48 -6.25
C LEU A 58 -13.93 -0.29 -5.30
N ALA A 59 -14.99 0.52 -5.36
CA ALA A 59 -15.26 1.51 -4.33
C ALA A 59 -15.55 0.80 -3.00
N PHE A 60 -15.17 1.41 -1.87
CA PHE A 60 -15.37 0.78 -0.55
C PHE A 60 -16.83 0.54 -0.20
N ASP A 61 -17.73 1.36 -0.73
CA ASP A 61 -19.17 1.34 -0.55
C ASP A 61 -19.93 0.62 -1.67
N ALA A 62 -19.22 -0.03 -2.60
CA ALA A 62 -19.86 -0.79 -3.65
C ALA A 62 -20.70 -1.95 -3.04
N PRO A 63 -21.81 -2.35 -3.70
CA PRO A 63 -22.62 -3.46 -3.25
C PRO A 63 -21.80 -4.75 -3.13
N VAL A 64 -22.13 -5.57 -2.12
CA VAL A 64 -21.59 -6.92 -2.01
C VAL A 64 -22.10 -7.80 -3.14
N PHE A 65 -21.27 -8.74 -3.57
CA PHE A 65 -21.58 -9.68 -4.64
C PHE A 65 -20.91 -11.03 -4.36
N GLU A 66 -21.25 -12.05 -5.12
CA GLU A 66 -20.63 -13.35 -5.00
C GLU A 66 -19.23 -13.31 -5.65
N LEU A 67 -18.20 -13.58 -4.83
CA LEU A 67 -16.82 -13.63 -5.27
C LEU A 67 -16.47 -15.05 -5.73
N PRO A 68 -15.89 -15.21 -6.94
CA PRO A 68 -15.29 -16.48 -7.33
C PRO A 68 -14.23 -16.92 -6.31
N SER A 69 -14.26 -18.16 -5.88
CA SER A 69 -13.37 -18.70 -4.83
C SER A 69 -11.87 -18.64 -5.18
N ASN A 70 -11.54 -18.58 -6.47
CA ASN A 70 -10.17 -18.43 -6.95
C ASN A 70 -9.71 -16.97 -7.07
N SER A 71 -10.56 -15.99 -6.74
CA SER A 71 -10.22 -14.56 -6.82
C SER A 71 -8.98 -14.23 -6.01
N ILE A 72 -8.22 -13.23 -6.48
CA ILE A 72 -7.14 -12.61 -5.73
C ILE A 72 -7.63 -11.25 -5.23
N ILE A 73 -7.39 -10.93 -3.97
CA ILE A 73 -7.78 -9.65 -3.38
C ILE A 73 -6.53 -8.86 -3.01
N THR A 74 -6.55 -7.58 -3.26
CA THR A 74 -5.54 -6.62 -2.77
C THR A 74 -6.19 -5.26 -2.50
N ALA A 75 -5.41 -4.27 -2.07
CA ALA A 75 -5.88 -2.91 -1.89
C ALA A 75 -4.91 -1.92 -2.54
N GLU A 76 -5.42 -0.78 -3.00
CA GLU A 76 -4.60 0.30 -3.56
C GLU A 76 -4.04 1.25 -2.49
N ILE A 77 -4.65 1.25 -1.30
CA ILE A 77 -4.25 2.05 -0.14
C ILE A 77 -4.15 1.17 1.10
N GLU A 78 -3.38 1.60 2.07
CA GLU A 78 -3.11 0.84 3.30
C GLU A 78 -4.21 0.95 4.36
N ARG A 79 -5.20 1.82 4.15
CA ARG A 79 -6.31 2.06 5.11
C ARG A 79 -7.62 2.33 4.37
N TRP A 80 -8.69 1.71 4.84
CA TRP A 80 -10.04 1.88 4.29
C TRP A 80 -11.12 1.88 5.38
N THR A 81 -12.29 2.41 5.02
CA THR A 81 -13.49 2.39 5.87
C THR A 81 -14.07 0.99 5.91
N GLN A 82 -14.52 0.56 7.08
CA GLN A 82 -15.26 -0.71 7.23
C GLN A 82 -16.65 -0.60 6.60
N THR A 83 -16.93 -1.48 5.68
CA THR A 83 -18.20 -1.62 4.98
C THR A 83 -18.50 -3.10 4.76
N PRO A 84 -19.74 -3.50 4.43
CA PRO A 84 -20.03 -4.90 4.11
C PRO A 84 -19.11 -5.47 3.00
N LEU A 85 -18.76 -4.68 2.00
CA LEU A 85 -17.84 -5.11 0.94
C LEU A 85 -16.42 -5.29 1.46
N THR A 86 -15.88 -4.34 2.24
CA THR A 86 -14.51 -4.45 2.77
C THR A 86 -14.37 -5.59 3.76
N GLU A 87 -15.44 -5.92 4.48
CA GLU A 87 -15.50 -7.10 5.36
C GLU A 87 -15.50 -8.40 4.54
N LEU A 88 -16.35 -8.48 3.50
CA LEU A 88 -16.37 -9.63 2.59
C LEU A 88 -14.98 -9.89 1.99
N LEU A 89 -14.35 -8.85 1.45
CA LEU A 89 -13.03 -8.97 0.82
C LEU A 89 -11.93 -9.25 1.85
N GLY A 90 -11.98 -8.63 3.03
CA GLY A 90 -11.04 -8.84 4.13
C GLY A 90 -11.04 -10.26 4.69
N ASN A 91 -12.17 -10.96 4.61
CA ASN A 91 -12.28 -12.36 5.02
C ASN A 91 -11.92 -13.36 3.91
N HIS A 92 -11.59 -12.89 2.71
CA HIS A 92 -11.24 -13.78 1.61
C HIS A 92 -9.85 -14.40 1.78
N PRO A 93 -9.67 -15.73 1.66
CA PRO A 93 -8.41 -16.42 1.95
C PRO A 93 -7.26 -16.02 1.02
N ASN A 94 -7.56 -15.48 -0.16
CA ASN A 94 -6.57 -15.03 -1.13
C ASN A 94 -6.34 -13.49 -1.08
N PHE A 95 -6.63 -12.85 0.05
CA PHE A 95 -6.22 -11.45 0.22
C PHE A 95 -4.71 -11.38 0.40
N VAL A 96 -4.04 -10.77 -0.57
CA VAL A 96 -2.57 -10.70 -0.59
C VAL A 96 -2.09 -9.72 0.48
N ASN A 97 -1.25 -10.21 1.41
CA ASN A 97 -0.59 -9.41 2.44
C ASN A 97 -1.54 -8.62 3.36
N LEU A 98 -2.76 -9.10 3.59
CA LEU A 98 -3.74 -8.41 4.45
C LEU A 98 -3.15 -7.99 5.81
N ASN A 99 -2.33 -8.85 6.42
CA ASN A 99 -1.70 -8.61 7.71
C ASN A 99 -0.65 -7.48 7.72
N VAL A 100 -0.21 -7.02 6.54
CA VAL A 100 0.81 -5.95 6.43
C VAL A 100 0.16 -4.56 6.49
N PHE A 101 -1.07 -4.41 6.02
CA PHE A 101 -1.73 -3.12 5.90
C PHE A 101 -1.85 -2.37 7.22
N GLY A 102 -2.19 -3.05 8.33
CA GLY A 102 -2.26 -2.43 9.64
C GLY A 102 -0.92 -1.84 10.11
N THR A 103 0.19 -2.47 9.75
CA THR A 103 1.53 -1.95 10.06
C THR A 103 1.90 -0.77 9.18
N THR A 104 1.59 -0.82 7.89
CA THR A 104 1.96 0.24 6.94
C THR A 104 1.06 1.48 7.06
N ALA A 105 -0.15 1.31 7.58
CA ALA A 105 -1.11 2.40 7.78
C ALA A 105 -0.76 3.38 8.91
N ASP A 106 0.11 2.98 9.84
CA ASP A 106 0.51 3.78 11.01
C ASP A 106 2.04 3.87 11.11
N ARG A 107 2.59 5.09 11.03
CA ARG A 107 4.04 5.34 11.11
C ARG A 107 4.66 4.88 12.42
N PHE A 108 3.91 4.92 13.53
CA PHE A 108 4.40 4.43 14.81
C PHE A 108 4.62 2.91 14.77
N THR A 109 3.64 2.14 14.29
CA THR A 109 3.77 0.68 14.17
C THR A 109 4.83 0.29 13.16
N GLN A 110 4.92 1.01 12.04
CA GLN A 110 5.95 0.80 11.02
C GLN A 110 7.36 1.03 11.57
N LYS A 111 7.59 2.16 12.25
CA LYS A 111 8.89 2.50 12.84
C LYS A 111 9.27 1.54 13.95
N SER A 112 8.32 1.17 14.82
CA SER A 112 8.52 0.16 15.86
C SER A 112 8.91 -1.20 15.30
N LEU A 113 8.34 -1.59 14.15
CA LEU A 113 8.73 -2.82 13.46
C LEU A 113 10.16 -2.72 12.91
N LEU A 114 10.53 -1.58 12.30
CA LEU A 114 11.89 -1.36 11.78
C LEU A 114 12.93 -1.45 12.90
N ASP A 115 12.65 -0.83 14.05
CA ASP A 115 13.53 -0.91 15.24
C ASP A 115 13.65 -2.35 15.76
N LYS A 116 12.53 -3.07 15.88
CA LYS A 116 12.53 -4.49 16.28
C LYS A 116 13.34 -5.36 15.33
N LEU A 117 13.33 -5.05 14.03
CA LEU A 117 14.10 -5.75 13.00
C LEU A 117 15.54 -5.23 12.87
N GLN A 118 15.93 -4.24 13.66
CA GLN A 118 17.24 -3.57 13.61
C GLN A 118 17.56 -2.98 12.22
N LEU A 119 16.53 -2.56 11.49
CA LEU A 119 16.67 -1.90 10.20
C LEU A 119 16.88 -0.40 10.42
N PRO A 120 17.99 0.17 9.93
CA PRO A 120 18.31 1.56 10.18
C PRO A 120 17.28 2.50 9.53
N THR A 121 16.84 3.49 10.30
CA THR A 121 15.96 4.58 9.84
C THR A 121 16.32 5.87 10.56
N ALA A 122 15.79 7.01 10.13
CA ALA A 122 15.97 8.26 10.86
C ALA A 122 15.54 8.09 12.32
N PRO A 123 16.36 8.51 13.31
CA PRO A 123 15.96 8.51 14.72
C PRO A 123 14.60 9.15 14.91
N TRP A 124 13.79 8.58 15.78
CA TRP A 124 12.42 9.01 15.93
C TRP A 124 11.88 8.76 17.34
N GLN A 125 10.79 9.42 17.69
CA GLN A 125 10.07 9.23 18.94
C GLN A 125 8.58 9.52 18.77
N LEU A 126 7.72 8.81 19.52
CA LEU A 126 6.31 9.18 19.64
C LEU A 126 6.22 10.48 20.46
N LEU A 127 5.50 11.45 19.95
CA LEU A 127 5.26 12.72 20.66
C LEU A 127 3.88 12.66 21.32
N SER A 128 3.83 12.19 22.58
CA SER A 128 2.57 11.94 23.31
C SER A 128 2.10 13.15 24.12
N SER A 129 2.98 14.09 24.41
CA SER A 129 2.63 15.29 25.19
C SER A 129 3.59 16.44 24.91
N LYS A 130 3.13 17.64 25.23
CA LYS A 130 3.93 18.88 25.15
C LYS A 130 5.16 18.85 26.05
N ALA A 131 5.12 18.12 27.16
CA ALA A 131 6.24 18.01 28.07
C ALA A 131 7.46 17.24 27.50
N GLN A 132 7.27 16.48 26.44
CA GLN A 132 8.34 15.68 25.81
C GLN A 132 9.25 16.47 24.88
N TRP A 133 8.99 17.74 24.58
CA TRP A 133 9.78 18.49 23.61
C TRP A 133 11.27 18.54 23.93
N ASP A 134 11.64 18.74 25.21
CA ASP A 134 13.04 18.85 25.57
C ASP A 134 13.75 17.48 25.39
N GLU A 135 13.05 16.37 25.68
CA GLU A 135 13.54 15.02 25.41
C GLU A 135 13.69 14.79 23.90
N VAL A 136 12.67 15.11 23.10
CA VAL A 136 12.72 14.97 21.64
C VAL A 136 13.90 15.73 21.05
N PHE A 137 14.11 17.01 21.43
CA PHE A 137 15.22 17.79 20.91
C PHE A 137 16.59 17.30 21.39
N SER A 138 16.65 16.68 22.55
CA SER A 138 17.88 16.05 23.06
C SER A 138 18.23 14.74 22.35
N GLN A 139 17.25 13.85 22.18
CA GLN A 139 17.47 12.48 21.70
C GLN A 139 17.35 12.37 20.18
N VAL A 140 16.38 13.03 19.57
CA VAL A 140 16.11 12.94 18.13
C VAL A 140 16.89 13.97 17.33
N GLY A 141 16.90 15.23 17.79
CA GLY A 141 17.68 16.30 17.19
C GLY A 141 17.04 17.68 17.33
N LYS A 142 17.87 18.73 17.23
CA LYS A 142 17.43 20.14 17.40
C LYS A 142 16.42 20.61 16.35
N LYS A 143 16.36 19.94 15.21
CA LYS A 143 15.40 20.15 14.12
C LYS A 143 14.80 18.79 13.78
N VAL A 144 13.49 18.69 13.85
CA VAL A 144 12.76 17.44 13.60
C VAL A 144 11.66 17.64 12.56
N VAL A 145 11.24 16.55 11.94
CA VAL A 145 10.03 16.51 11.13
C VAL A 145 8.97 15.78 11.96
N VAL A 146 7.95 16.53 12.38
CA VAL A 146 6.78 15.93 13.03
C VAL A 146 5.84 15.45 11.96
N LYS A 147 5.38 14.22 12.05
CA LYS A 147 4.50 13.57 11.05
C LYS A 147 3.29 12.94 11.73
N ARG A 148 2.10 13.12 11.15
CA ARG A 148 0.94 12.35 11.59
C ARG A 148 1.22 10.85 11.48
N ARG A 149 0.78 10.09 12.44
CA ARG A 149 0.89 8.62 12.43
C ARG A 149 0.11 8.03 11.26
N THR A 150 -1.09 8.54 11.00
CA THR A 150 -1.97 8.04 9.95
C THR A 150 -2.46 9.18 9.05
N GLY A 151 -2.83 8.86 7.82
CA GLY A 151 -3.50 9.80 6.90
C GLY A 151 -2.65 10.91 6.30
N GLY A 152 -1.33 10.93 6.55
CA GLY A 152 -0.42 11.91 5.94
C GLY A 152 0.11 11.42 4.59
N TYR A 153 -0.06 12.23 3.52
CA TYR A 153 0.43 11.95 2.17
C TYR A 153 0.82 13.25 1.47
N ASP A 154 1.71 13.19 0.49
CA ASP A 154 2.15 14.33 -0.35
C ASP A 154 2.51 15.58 0.46
N GLY A 155 3.28 15.42 1.54
CA GLY A 155 3.69 16.51 2.43
C GLY A 155 2.61 17.00 3.40
N ARG A 156 1.38 16.51 3.31
CA ARG A 156 0.31 16.84 4.25
C ARG A 156 0.49 16.12 5.57
N GLY A 157 0.14 16.79 6.67
CA GLY A 157 0.29 16.22 8.02
C GLY A 157 1.74 16.04 8.44
N GLN A 158 2.64 16.92 7.97
CA GLN A 158 4.02 16.99 8.44
C GLN A 158 4.45 18.45 8.65
N TRP A 159 5.32 18.66 9.64
CA TRP A 159 5.81 19.97 10.06
C TRP A 159 7.29 19.90 10.36
N ILE A 160 8.05 20.89 9.93
CA ILE A 160 9.44 21.08 10.35
C ILE A 160 9.41 21.87 11.65
N VAL A 161 9.94 21.28 12.72
CA VAL A 161 9.85 21.82 14.09
C VAL A 161 11.24 22.02 14.68
N THR A 162 11.41 23.18 15.29
CA THR A 162 12.53 23.57 16.13
C THR A 162 12.01 24.04 17.48
N GLN A 163 12.91 24.37 18.41
CA GLN A 163 12.53 24.89 19.72
C GLN A 163 11.67 26.16 19.62
N GLU A 164 11.98 27.03 18.64
CA GLU A 164 11.33 28.35 18.48
C GLU A 164 9.89 28.22 17.96
N ASN A 165 9.61 27.24 17.10
CA ASN A 165 8.32 27.12 16.42
C ASN A 165 7.49 25.91 16.87
N ARG A 166 7.89 25.25 17.97
CA ARG A 166 7.21 24.02 18.47
C ARG A 166 5.72 24.22 18.80
N ALA A 167 5.30 25.48 19.05
CA ALA A 167 3.91 25.82 19.33
C ALA A 167 2.96 25.58 18.11
N GLN A 168 3.50 25.35 16.91
CA GLN A 168 2.68 24.99 15.75
C GLN A 168 2.04 23.59 15.88
N ILE A 169 2.56 22.74 16.77
CA ILE A 169 1.96 21.44 17.10
C ILE A 169 0.96 21.69 18.23
N THR A 170 -0.30 21.59 17.87
CA THR A 170 -1.44 21.83 18.75
C THR A 170 -1.74 20.63 19.65
N ASP A 171 -2.46 20.87 20.74
CA ASP A 171 -2.67 19.85 21.77
C ASP A 171 -3.43 18.61 21.28
N ASP A 172 -4.26 18.74 20.25
CA ASP A 172 -4.98 17.65 19.61
C ASP A 172 -4.09 16.69 18.79
N LEU A 173 -2.84 17.09 18.51
CA LEU A 173 -1.89 16.28 17.76
C LEU A 173 -1.04 15.37 18.66
N PHE A 174 -0.92 15.64 19.95
CA PHE A 174 -0.12 14.79 20.84
C PHE A 174 -0.74 13.40 20.97
N GLY A 175 0.11 12.37 20.81
CA GLY A 175 -0.31 10.97 20.68
C GLY A 175 -0.62 10.51 19.24
N GLU A 176 -0.94 11.46 18.35
CA GLU A 176 -1.27 11.22 16.94
C GLU A 176 -0.11 11.55 15.98
N VAL A 177 1.06 11.91 16.51
CA VAL A 177 2.24 12.27 15.73
C VAL A 177 3.50 11.59 16.24
N ILE A 178 4.46 11.38 15.32
CA ILE A 178 5.84 11.03 15.64
C ILE A 178 6.75 12.20 15.29
N ALA A 179 7.87 12.34 16.00
CA ALA A 179 8.95 13.27 15.65
C ALA A 179 10.14 12.46 15.10
N GLU A 180 10.58 12.77 13.91
CA GLU A 180 11.76 12.16 13.26
C GLU A 180 12.86 13.18 13.12
N LYS A 181 14.12 12.76 13.20
CA LYS A 181 15.27 13.61 12.91
C LYS A 181 15.15 14.20 11.50
N PHE A 182 15.31 15.51 11.39
CA PHE A 182 15.46 16.16 10.10
C PHE A 182 16.78 15.71 9.46
N ILE A 183 16.71 15.07 8.30
CA ILE A 183 17.88 14.65 7.53
C ILE A 183 18.04 15.63 6.37
N PRO A 184 19.14 16.38 6.30
CA PRO A 184 19.48 17.19 5.13
C PRO A 184 19.98 16.24 4.04
N PHE A 185 19.13 15.86 3.11
CA PHE A 185 19.48 15.01 1.99
C PHE A 185 19.58 15.83 0.69
N ASP A 186 20.44 15.40 -0.22
CA ASP A 186 20.65 16.06 -1.52
C ASP A 186 19.69 15.55 -2.59
N GLY A 187 19.00 14.43 -2.34
CA GLY A 187 18.04 13.85 -3.26
C GLY A 187 17.33 12.63 -2.66
N GLU A 188 16.30 12.18 -3.34
CA GLU A 188 15.53 11.01 -2.98
C GLU A 188 15.62 9.96 -4.08
N VAL A 189 15.64 8.70 -3.68
CA VAL A 189 15.61 7.56 -4.59
C VAL A 189 14.50 6.59 -4.21
N SER A 190 13.90 5.97 -5.21
CA SER A 190 12.90 4.93 -5.02
C SER A 190 13.39 3.59 -5.56
N LEU A 191 13.11 2.53 -4.83
CA LEU A 191 13.30 1.15 -5.27
C LEU A 191 11.99 0.39 -5.15
N VAL A 192 11.43 0.01 -6.30
CA VAL A 192 10.21 -0.81 -6.35
C VAL A 192 10.60 -2.28 -6.49
N GLY A 193 10.01 -3.12 -5.66
CA GLY A 193 10.28 -4.55 -5.67
C GLY A 193 9.05 -5.40 -5.43
N ALA A 194 9.14 -6.66 -5.81
CA ALA A 194 8.15 -7.70 -5.54
C ALA A 194 8.82 -8.91 -4.88
N ARG A 195 8.15 -9.51 -3.90
CA ARG A 195 8.55 -10.76 -3.29
C ARG A 195 7.48 -11.81 -3.52
N PHE A 196 7.87 -12.93 -4.09
CA PHE A 196 6.99 -14.06 -4.35
C PHE A 196 6.83 -14.95 -3.12
N LYS A 197 5.80 -15.80 -3.09
CA LYS A 197 5.55 -16.75 -1.98
C LYS A 197 6.71 -17.73 -1.76
N ASN A 198 7.46 -18.07 -2.81
CA ASN A 198 8.67 -18.94 -2.73
C ASN A 198 9.90 -18.21 -2.17
N GLY A 199 9.78 -16.92 -1.81
CA GLY A 199 10.87 -16.09 -1.30
C GLY A 199 11.70 -15.39 -2.38
N GLU A 200 11.52 -15.69 -3.66
CA GLU A 200 12.18 -14.99 -4.76
C GLU A 200 11.82 -13.51 -4.75
N THR A 201 12.79 -12.65 -5.03
CA THR A 201 12.59 -11.21 -5.13
C THR A 201 12.98 -10.69 -6.50
N ARG A 202 12.26 -9.67 -6.98
CA ARG A 202 12.54 -8.95 -8.21
C ARG A 202 12.48 -7.45 -7.93
N PHE A 203 13.40 -6.69 -8.52
CA PHE A 203 13.48 -5.26 -8.33
C PHE A 203 13.49 -4.55 -9.69
N TYR A 204 12.82 -3.42 -9.74
CA TYR A 204 13.00 -2.46 -10.83
C TYR A 204 14.30 -1.69 -10.63
N PRO A 205 14.82 -1.03 -11.66
CA PRO A 205 15.94 -0.10 -11.49
C PRO A 205 15.62 0.98 -10.46
N VAL A 206 16.64 1.43 -9.74
CA VAL A 206 16.52 2.58 -8.84
C VAL A 206 16.10 3.80 -9.64
N THR A 207 15.10 4.52 -9.14
CA THR A 207 14.63 5.77 -9.73
C THR A 207 15.05 6.94 -8.85
N HIS A 208 15.62 7.97 -9.44
CA HIS A 208 15.85 9.26 -8.77
C HIS A 208 14.57 10.09 -8.89
N ASN A 209 14.08 10.62 -7.75
CA ASN A 209 12.84 11.40 -7.67
C ASN A 209 13.13 12.90 -7.81
#